data_b3a1f7421ceb8a749d8fa5325c4d971c
#
_entry.id   b3a1f7421ceb8a749d8fa5325c4d971c
#
_cell.length_a   1.000
_cell.length_b   1.000
_cell.length_c   1.000
_cell.angle_alpha   90.00
_cell.angle_beta   90.00
_cell.angle_gamma   90.00
#
_symmetry.space_group_name_H-M   'P 1'
#
loop_
_entity.id
_entity.type
_entity.pdbx_description
1 polymer ?
#
loop_
_entity_poly.entity_id
_entity_poly.type
_entity_poly.pdbx_seq_one_letter_code
_entity_poly.pdbx_strand_id
1 'polypeptide(L)'
;MSIEARLLGPPLVVRDGVVYAAPRGTKVWALFAYLALSEQPPTRQHLADLLFPDAEDPASALRWNLSELRRLLGGPDTVGSGTTVGLRLPIDTTIDVHVLQAGTSAEAVALPGLGRELLEGVRVEASPGFAAWLLGERRRLQSIGGAVLREGALRAIAAGNVRAAVELATRLVGSDPLDQDAHVLLVRAFAATGDETAVQDQLTASADLFRDELGEDIRPALYAAARIGVAPSRAPGDSRAAADAHRESGEAALGAGAVDVGLEELRAAVEAAGEDPALEASMLLSLGSALVHAAQGRDEDGSAALHRAIAAADATADRRTSAAAHRELGYVELLRADYARSLVWLQRAEELADGDELELSRVRSVRAAAFGDVGKHEAADEEFDAAMALAGSVGAERQVAWAETIKGRGQLLRDDVESAEATLASARDRTRSERWTAFLSFPESLLGEVWLRTGRIDRAAEILEHAFTLGCSVDDACWEAYAARGMGLLKAAGGDLDAGIASMDDALTRCLRQRDTHQWIRGYVMEARCALGVAAGHPLVGTWVAELASFAGHAGMREFAVRAYLFQRDLGDPDALEAARALAVEVQNPHLHELLEAREMPRLEQLIGVA
;
A
#
# COMPACT_ATOMS: atom_id res chain seq x y z
N MET A 1 -3.85 31.96 17.33
CA MET A 1 -3.88 30.84 18.35
C MET A 1 -3.36 29.62 17.63
N SER A 2 -2.17 29.20 17.97
CA SER A 2 -1.60 27.96 17.44
C SER A 2 -2.02 26.77 18.30
N ILE A 3 -2.37 25.66 17.66
CA ILE A 3 -2.73 24.41 18.33
C ILE A 3 -1.84 23.31 17.77
N GLU A 4 -1.15 22.61 18.67
CA GLU A 4 -0.43 21.38 18.35
C GLU A 4 -1.10 20.24 19.12
N ALA A 5 -1.69 19.30 18.39
CA ALA A 5 -2.33 18.13 18.96
C ALA A 5 -1.46 16.90 18.64
N ARG A 6 -1.12 16.15 19.67
CA ARG A 6 -0.38 14.88 19.55
C ARG A 6 -1.31 13.76 19.96
N LEU A 7 -1.56 12.85 19.06
CA LEU A 7 -2.36 11.65 19.22
C LEU A 7 -1.51 10.38 19.13
N LEU A 8 -0.32 10.47 18.53
CA LEU A 8 0.68 9.42 18.51
C LEU A 8 1.48 9.42 19.83
N GLY A 9 1.41 8.32 20.57
CA GLY A 9 1.88 8.23 21.93
C GLY A 9 0.83 8.68 22.96
N PRO A 10 1.22 9.05 24.20
CA PRO A 10 0.32 9.62 25.19
C PRO A 10 -0.28 10.95 24.66
N PRO A 11 -1.61 11.04 24.53
CA PRO A 11 -2.22 12.18 23.86
C PRO A 11 -2.08 13.48 24.68
N LEU A 12 -1.79 14.57 23.98
CA LEU A 12 -1.70 15.90 24.58
C LEU A 12 -2.07 17.00 23.56
N VAL A 13 -2.43 18.17 24.06
CA VAL A 13 -2.66 19.38 23.26
C VAL A 13 -1.82 20.51 23.83
N VAL A 14 -1.09 21.19 22.96
CA VAL A 14 -0.34 22.42 23.24
C VAL A 14 -1.04 23.57 22.57
N ARG A 15 -1.30 24.66 23.27
CA ARG A 15 -1.86 25.90 22.71
C ARG A 15 -0.94 27.07 23.04
N ASP A 16 -0.53 27.80 22.01
CA ASP A 16 0.39 28.95 22.15
C ASP A 16 1.62 28.61 23.01
N GLY A 17 2.18 27.38 22.84
CA GLY A 17 3.36 26.88 23.57
C GLY A 17 3.08 26.35 24.99
N VAL A 18 1.82 26.32 25.45
CA VAL A 18 1.46 25.83 26.79
C VAL A 18 0.73 24.49 26.67
N VAL A 19 1.23 23.47 27.39
CA VAL A 19 0.58 22.16 27.50
C VAL A 19 -0.70 22.28 28.29
N TYR A 20 -1.81 21.91 27.69
CA TYR A 20 -3.13 21.94 28.34
C TYR A 20 -3.35 20.67 29.16
N ALA A 21 -3.97 20.85 30.32
CA ALA A 21 -4.32 19.73 31.19
C ALA A 21 -5.21 18.72 30.45
N ALA A 22 -4.90 17.43 30.65
CA ALA A 22 -5.71 16.35 30.08
C ALA A 22 -7.20 16.53 30.42
N PRO A 23 -8.10 16.22 29.48
CA PRO A 23 -9.53 16.31 29.72
C PRO A 23 -9.96 15.29 30.79
N ARG A 24 -11.08 15.57 31.44
CA ARG A 24 -11.68 14.62 32.37
C ARG A 24 -12.33 13.49 31.57
N GLY A 25 -11.77 12.30 31.64
CA GLY A 25 -12.27 11.10 30.96
C GLY A 25 -11.57 10.77 29.64
N THR A 26 -11.39 9.50 29.41
CA THR A 26 -10.63 8.94 28.26
C THR A 26 -11.40 9.04 26.94
N LYS A 27 -12.75 9.06 26.99
CA LYS A 27 -13.62 9.14 25.80
C LYS A 27 -13.50 10.47 25.05
N VAL A 28 -13.00 11.54 25.66
CA VAL A 28 -12.70 12.79 24.95
C VAL A 28 -11.57 12.60 23.96
N TRP A 29 -10.53 11.84 24.33
CA TRP A 29 -9.44 11.50 23.44
C TRP A 29 -9.88 10.57 22.29
N ALA A 30 -10.72 9.58 22.61
CA ALA A 30 -11.33 8.69 21.63
C ALA A 30 -12.15 9.47 20.61
N LEU A 31 -13.00 10.38 21.07
CA LEU A 31 -13.79 11.28 20.22
C LEU A 31 -12.90 12.16 19.35
N PHE A 32 -11.82 12.71 19.91
CA PHE A 32 -10.91 13.55 19.17
C PHE A 32 -10.18 12.77 18.08
N ALA A 33 -9.63 11.59 18.40
CA ALA A 33 -8.96 10.74 17.43
C ALA A 33 -9.91 10.30 16.30
N TYR A 34 -11.13 9.91 16.65
CA TYR A 34 -12.13 9.53 15.66
C TYR A 34 -12.44 10.69 14.71
N LEU A 35 -12.69 11.90 15.23
CA LEU A 35 -12.98 13.10 14.42
C LEU A 35 -11.77 13.55 13.59
N ALA A 36 -10.55 13.37 14.08
CA ALA A 36 -9.33 13.74 13.36
C ALA A 36 -9.01 12.79 12.21
N LEU A 37 -9.40 11.52 12.34
CA LEU A 37 -9.11 10.47 11.35
C LEU A 37 -10.29 10.17 10.43
N SER A 38 -11.50 10.70 10.71
CA SER A 38 -12.67 10.56 9.84
C SER A 38 -12.56 11.46 8.63
N GLU A 39 -12.69 10.91 7.43
CA GLU A 39 -12.69 11.68 6.17
C GLU A 39 -13.95 12.52 6.01
N GLN A 40 -15.09 12.01 6.48
CA GLN A 40 -16.37 12.73 6.48
C GLN A 40 -16.86 12.98 7.91
N PRO A 41 -17.45 14.15 8.18
CA PRO A 41 -17.99 14.46 9.50
C PRO A 41 -19.09 13.47 9.90
N PRO A 42 -18.89 12.62 10.94
CA PRO A 42 -19.87 11.65 11.39
C PRO A 42 -21.12 12.31 11.98
N THR A 43 -22.24 11.57 11.97
CA THR A 43 -23.48 12.03 12.62
C THR A 43 -23.37 11.93 14.14
N ARG A 44 -24.15 12.76 14.85
CA ARG A 44 -24.21 12.68 16.33
C ARG A 44 -24.72 11.33 16.83
N GLN A 45 -25.68 10.73 16.11
CA GLN A 45 -26.23 9.43 16.47
C GLN A 45 -25.15 8.38 16.38
N HIS A 46 -24.43 8.32 15.27
CA HIS A 46 -23.32 7.40 15.08
C HIS A 46 -22.24 7.51 16.18
N LEU A 47 -21.83 8.75 16.52
CA LEU A 47 -20.87 8.97 17.60
C LEU A 47 -21.39 8.54 18.98
N ALA A 48 -22.69 8.73 19.23
CA ALA A 48 -23.31 8.32 20.49
C ALA A 48 -23.33 6.80 20.62
N ASP A 49 -23.75 6.11 19.56
CA ASP A 49 -23.81 4.66 19.53
C ASP A 49 -22.40 4.03 19.60
N LEU A 50 -21.43 4.62 18.90
CA LEU A 50 -20.06 4.14 18.81
C LEU A 50 -19.29 4.28 20.14
N LEU A 51 -19.43 5.42 20.83
CA LEU A 51 -18.60 5.76 22.00
C LEU A 51 -19.32 5.58 23.35
N PHE A 52 -20.65 5.55 23.36
CA PHE A 52 -21.46 5.55 24.58
C PHE A 52 -22.58 4.51 24.57
N PRO A 53 -22.35 3.27 24.10
CA PRO A 53 -23.41 2.27 23.96
C PRO A 53 -24.09 1.93 25.31
N ASP A 54 -23.34 1.95 26.42
CA ASP A 54 -23.82 1.57 27.75
C ASP A 54 -24.31 2.77 28.59
N ALA A 55 -24.35 4.00 28.03
CA ALA A 55 -24.78 5.15 28.80
C ALA A 55 -26.32 5.21 28.89
N GLU A 56 -26.86 5.58 30.05
CA GLU A 56 -28.31 5.80 30.22
C GLU A 56 -28.84 6.87 29.26
N ASP A 57 -28.08 7.92 28.95
CA ASP A 57 -28.35 8.93 27.93
C ASP A 57 -27.09 9.17 27.07
N PRO A 58 -26.90 8.40 25.98
CA PRO A 58 -25.76 8.53 25.08
C PRO A 58 -25.63 9.94 24.50
N ALA A 59 -26.75 10.58 24.19
CA ALA A 59 -26.74 11.94 23.62
C ALA A 59 -26.23 13.00 24.62
N SER A 60 -26.57 12.87 25.92
CA SER A 60 -26.03 13.72 26.96
C SER A 60 -24.55 13.46 27.23
N ALA A 61 -24.12 12.18 27.24
CA ALA A 61 -22.74 11.81 27.37
C ALA A 61 -21.90 12.39 26.21
N LEU A 62 -22.36 12.28 24.97
CA LEU A 62 -21.73 12.87 23.80
C LEU A 62 -21.65 14.42 23.92
N ARG A 63 -22.74 15.09 24.32
CA ARG A 63 -22.74 16.55 24.50
C ARG A 63 -21.67 17.01 25.49
N TRP A 64 -21.52 16.30 26.61
CA TRP A 64 -20.52 16.61 27.60
C TRP A 64 -19.09 16.45 27.04
N ASN A 65 -18.81 15.32 26.36
CA ASN A 65 -17.49 15.07 25.75
C ASN A 65 -17.16 16.07 24.65
N LEU A 66 -18.13 16.47 23.82
CA LEU A 66 -17.96 17.54 22.82
C LEU A 66 -17.65 18.89 23.48
N SER A 67 -18.25 19.20 24.64
CA SER A 67 -17.96 20.42 25.40
C SER A 67 -16.53 20.40 25.95
N GLU A 68 -16.09 19.27 26.50
CA GLU A 68 -14.71 19.10 26.98
C GLU A 68 -13.70 19.17 25.82
N LEU A 69 -14.00 18.57 24.66
CA LEU A 69 -13.17 18.65 23.48
C LEU A 69 -13.04 20.12 22.97
N ARG A 70 -14.15 20.87 22.92
CA ARG A 70 -14.10 22.30 22.58
C ARG A 70 -13.23 23.08 23.55
N ARG A 71 -13.34 22.80 24.85
CA ARG A 71 -12.49 23.44 25.89
C ARG A 71 -11.01 23.12 25.66
N LEU A 72 -10.70 21.87 25.34
CA LEU A 72 -9.35 21.40 25.04
C LEU A 72 -8.78 22.11 23.79
N LEU A 73 -9.57 22.24 22.73
CA LEU A 73 -9.18 22.81 21.45
C LEU A 73 -9.32 24.35 21.37
N GLY A 74 -9.73 25.01 22.46
CA GLY A 74 -9.63 26.46 22.57
C GLY A 74 -10.90 27.26 22.33
N GLY A 75 -12.06 26.62 22.13
CA GLY A 75 -13.30 27.36 22.04
C GLY A 75 -14.48 26.62 21.38
N PRO A 76 -15.70 27.24 21.45
CA PRO A 76 -16.93 26.57 21.00
C PRO A 76 -16.97 26.31 19.50
N ASP A 77 -16.22 27.09 18.71
CA ASP A 77 -16.25 27.01 17.24
C ASP A 77 -15.33 25.94 16.66
N THR A 78 -14.46 25.32 17.51
CA THR A 78 -13.48 24.32 17.07
C THR A 78 -14.09 22.97 16.68
N VAL A 79 -15.32 22.71 17.10
CA VAL A 79 -16.07 21.48 16.79
C VAL A 79 -17.50 21.85 16.40
N GLY A 80 -17.95 21.37 15.25
CA GLY A 80 -19.26 21.64 14.69
C GLY A 80 -20.43 21.33 15.64
N SER A 81 -21.52 22.12 15.53
CA SER A 81 -22.72 21.99 16.37
C SER A 81 -23.94 21.42 15.65
N GLY A 82 -23.81 21.10 14.33
CA GLY A 82 -24.88 20.57 13.48
C GLY A 82 -25.30 19.12 13.77
N THR A 83 -26.03 18.52 12.84
CA THR A 83 -26.38 17.09 12.84
C THR A 83 -25.16 16.20 12.65
N THR A 84 -24.18 16.68 11.88
CA THR A 84 -22.85 16.08 11.76
C THR A 84 -21.84 16.85 12.61
N VAL A 85 -20.78 16.16 13.02
CA VAL A 85 -19.73 16.70 13.90
C VAL A 85 -18.39 16.61 13.19
N GLY A 86 -17.81 17.76 12.85
CA GLY A 86 -16.48 17.86 12.26
C GLY A 86 -15.59 18.82 13.04
N LEU A 87 -14.29 18.67 12.92
CA LEU A 87 -13.31 19.61 13.46
C LEU A 87 -13.29 20.88 12.58
N ARG A 88 -13.20 22.05 13.24
CA ARG A 88 -13.06 23.38 12.64
C ARG A 88 -11.91 24.09 13.31
N LEU A 89 -10.70 23.67 12.95
CA LEU A 89 -9.51 24.14 13.62
C LEU A 89 -8.93 25.38 12.92
N PRO A 90 -8.24 26.27 13.66
CA PRO A 90 -7.48 27.38 13.08
C PRO A 90 -6.46 26.87 12.05
N ILE A 91 -6.11 27.72 11.08
CA ILE A 91 -5.16 27.39 10.02
C ILE A 91 -3.77 27.01 10.55
N ASP A 92 -3.39 27.56 11.71
CA ASP A 92 -2.11 27.28 12.39
C ASP A 92 -2.22 26.07 13.33
N THR A 93 -3.09 25.10 13.01
CA THR A 93 -3.25 23.87 13.80
C THR A 93 -2.46 22.75 13.16
N THR A 94 -1.66 22.07 13.96
CA THR A 94 -0.95 20.84 13.57
C THR A 94 -1.51 19.67 14.37
N ILE A 95 -1.93 18.62 13.69
CA ILE A 95 -2.26 17.33 14.29
C ILE A 95 -1.27 16.30 13.76
N ASP A 96 -0.56 15.61 14.64
CA ASP A 96 0.53 14.70 14.27
C ASP A 96 0.09 13.58 13.33
N VAL A 97 -1.10 13.02 13.50
CA VAL A 97 -1.64 11.99 12.61
C VAL A 97 -1.89 12.53 11.18
N HIS A 98 -2.24 13.80 11.03
CA HIS A 98 -2.38 14.41 9.70
C HIS A 98 -1.02 14.65 9.04
N VAL A 99 -0.03 15.10 9.81
CA VAL A 99 1.35 15.26 9.33
C VAL A 99 1.94 13.91 8.92
N LEU A 100 1.68 12.86 9.70
CA LEU A 100 2.13 11.50 9.36
C LEU A 100 1.53 11.02 8.03
N GLN A 101 0.25 11.28 7.80
CA GLN A 101 -0.48 10.81 6.62
C GLN A 101 -0.16 11.62 5.35
N ALA A 102 -0.09 12.95 5.46
CA ALA A 102 -0.06 13.86 4.31
C ALA A 102 1.12 14.84 4.31
N GLY A 103 1.91 14.90 5.38
CA GLY A 103 3.10 15.73 5.44
C GLY A 103 4.25 15.23 4.58
N THR A 104 5.16 16.13 4.25
CA THR A 104 6.41 15.74 3.60
C THR A 104 7.19 14.77 4.50
N SER A 105 8.07 13.97 3.90
CA SER A 105 8.96 13.07 4.64
C SER A 105 9.77 13.78 5.73
N ALA A 106 10.23 15.00 5.47
CA ALA A 106 10.99 15.79 6.45
C ALA A 106 10.12 16.19 7.66
N GLU A 107 8.87 16.61 7.44
CA GLU A 107 7.93 16.96 8.50
C GLU A 107 7.52 15.73 9.31
N ALA A 108 7.20 14.63 8.62
CA ALA A 108 6.79 13.38 9.26
C ALA A 108 7.91 12.74 10.11
N VAL A 109 9.15 12.74 9.61
CA VAL A 109 10.34 12.25 10.36
C VAL A 109 10.59 13.08 11.63
N ALA A 110 10.25 14.37 11.61
CA ALA A 110 10.44 15.28 12.75
C ALA A 110 9.37 15.10 13.85
N LEU A 111 8.32 14.30 13.64
CA LEU A 111 7.26 14.09 14.62
C LEU A 111 7.80 13.40 15.89
N PRO A 112 7.57 13.99 17.09
CA PRO A 112 8.02 13.39 18.34
C PRO A 112 7.39 12.03 18.64
N GLY A 113 6.18 11.79 18.10
CA GLY A 113 5.40 10.55 18.28
C GLY A 113 5.60 9.52 17.17
N LEU A 114 6.47 9.75 16.20
CA LEU A 114 6.70 8.81 15.10
C LEU A 114 7.10 7.42 15.64
N GLY A 115 6.40 6.37 15.17
CA GLY A 115 6.60 4.99 15.61
C GLY A 115 5.90 4.64 16.93
N ARG A 116 5.16 5.57 17.54
CA ARG A 116 4.35 5.31 18.74
C ARG A 116 2.89 4.99 18.37
N GLU A 117 2.23 4.27 19.29
CA GLU A 117 0.85 3.83 19.09
C GLU A 117 -0.14 5.02 19.24
N LEU A 118 -1.20 5.02 18.41
CA LEU A 118 -2.31 5.97 18.54
C LEU A 118 -2.97 5.84 19.93
N LEU A 119 -3.08 6.95 20.66
CA LEU A 119 -3.67 6.98 22.02
C LEU A 119 -2.99 6.00 22.98
N GLU A 120 -1.66 5.94 22.95
CA GLU A 120 -0.88 5.04 23.83
C GLU A 120 -1.18 5.29 25.31
N GLY A 121 -1.47 4.21 26.05
CA GLY A 121 -1.80 4.26 27.47
C GLY A 121 -3.24 4.69 27.77
N VAL A 122 -4.05 5.06 26.76
CA VAL A 122 -5.46 5.42 26.95
C VAL A 122 -6.34 4.18 26.78
N ARG A 123 -6.99 3.76 27.87
CA ARG A 123 -8.02 2.71 27.82
C ARG A 123 -9.37 3.36 27.56
N VAL A 124 -10.05 2.90 26.53
CA VAL A 124 -11.38 3.40 26.13
C VAL A 124 -12.36 2.23 26.20
N GLU A 125 -13.33 2.35 27.10
CA GLU A 125 -14.50 1.47 27.13
C GLU A 125 -15.56 2.05 26.19
N ALA A 126 -15.78 1.38 25.05
CA ALA A 126 -16.70 1.78 23.99
C ALA A 126 -17.27 0.53 23.31
N SER A 127 -18.02 0.71 22.21
CA SER A 127 -18.60 -0.41 21.48
C SER A 127 -17.53 -1.30 20.81
N PRO A 128 -17.87 -2.54 20.44
CA PRO A 128 -17.02 -3.39 19.60
C PRO A 128 -16.62 -2.72 18.29
N GLY A 129 -17.52 -1.93 17.67
CA GLY A 129 -17.23 -1.16 16.47
C GLY A 129 -16.11 -0.13 16.67
N PHE A 130 -16.10 0.59 17.80
CA PHE A 130 -15.00 1.51 18.11
C PHE A 130 -13.69 0.77 18.39
N ALA A 131 -13.76 -0.36 19.09
CA ALA A 131 -12.56 -1.17 19.36
C ALA A 131 -11.92 -1.68 18.07
N ALA A 132 -12.73 -2.17 17.12
CA ALA A 132 -12.28 -2.59 15.80
C ALA A 132 -11.67 -1.43 14.99
N TRP A 133 -12.35 -0.28 14.96
CA TRP A 133 -11.86 0.92 14.31
C TRP A 133 -10.51 1.37 14.88
N LEU A 134 -10.41 1.47 16.22
CA LEU A 134 -9.17 1.91 16.87
C LEU A 134 -8.00 0.95 16.59
N LEU A 135 -8.26 -0.36 16.61
CA LEU A 135 -7.24 -1.36 16.28
C LEU A 135 -6.79 -1.23 14.81
N GLY A 136 -7.74 -1.03 13.90
CA GLY A 136 -7.45 -0.79 12.49
C GLY A 136 -6.59 0.46 12.27
N GLU A 137 -6.98 1.59 12.90
CA GLU A 137 -6.23 2.84 12.77
C GLU A 137 -4.84 2.78 13.42
N ARG A 138 -4.69 2.09 14.56
CA ARG A 138 -3.38 1.85 15.18
C ARG A 138 -2.43 1.11 14.23
N ARG A 139 -2.90 0.02 13.63
CA ARG A 139 -2.12 -0.77 12.69
C ARG A 139 -1.76 0.04 11.45
N ARG A 140 -2.73 0.76 10.88
CA ARG A 140 -2.53 1.60 9.71
C ARG A 140 -1.51 2.71 9.96
N LEU A 141 -1.61 3.44 11.07
CA LEU A 141 -0.65 4.50 11.41
C LEU A 141 0.73 3.94 11.76
N GLN A 142 0.82 2.73 12.30
CA GLN A 142 2.09 2.04 12.53
C GLN A 142 2.78 1.69 11.21
N SER A 143 2.03 1.18 10.22
CA SER A 143 2.56 0.91 8.87
C SER A 143 3.09 2.19 8.22
N ILE A 144 2.29 3.27 8.21
CA ILE A 144 2.71 4.57 7.67
C ILE A 144 3.97 5.09 8.40
N GLY A 145 4.05 4.93 9.72
CA GLY A 145 5.22 5.31 10.51
C GLY A 145 6.48 4.55 10.10
N GLY A 146 6.36 3.27 9.82
CA GLY A 146 7.42 2.42 9.27
C GLY A 146 7.89 2.90 7.89
N ALA A 147 6.95 3.17 6.98
CA ALA A 147 7.25 3.71 5.65
C ALA A 147 8.00 5.06 5.72
N VAL A 148 7.55 5.97 6.59
CA VAL A 148 8.23 7.27 6.81
C VAL A 148 9.66 7.10 7.34
N LEU A 149 9.89 6.17 8.27
CA LEU A 149 11.24 5.88 8.78
C LEU A 149 12.13 5.31 7.67
N ARG A 150 11.63 4.39 6.86
CA ARG A 150 12.34 3.80 5.71
C ARG A 150 12.71 4.87 4.69
N GLU A 151 11.74 5.67 4.25
CA GLU A 151 11.92 6.77 3.33
C GLU A 151 12.95 7.78 3.85
N GLY A 152 12.84 8.16 5.11
CA GLY A 152 13.79 9.07 5.76
C GLY A 152 15.22 8.52 5.78
N ALA A 153 15.39 7.22 6.06
CA ALA A 153 16.70 6.56 6.05
C ALA A 153 17.31 6.51 4.64
N LEU A 154 16.52 6.15 3.62
CA LEU A 154 16.96 6.14 2.22
C LEU A 154 17.37 7.52 1.72
N ARG A 155 16.57 8.55 2.02
CA ARG A 155 16.92 9.95 1.71
C ARG A 155 18.20 10.39 2.41
N ALA A 156 18.38 10.00 3.67
CA ALA A 156 19.58 10.33 4.43
C ALA A 156 20.83 9.66 3.83
N ILE A 157 20.72 8.39 3.37
CA ILE A 157 21.78 7.70 2.63
C ILE A 157 22.08 8.46 1.31
N ALA A 158 21.05 8.79 0.52
CA ALA A 158 21.20 9.49 -0.75
C ALA A 158 21.86 10.87 -0.60
N ALA A 159 21.58 11.58 0.50
CA ALA A 159 22.16 12.87 0.84
C ALA A 159 23.53 12.77 1.55
N GLY A 160 24.07 11.56 1.76
CA GLY A 160 25.34 11.35 2.49
C GLY A 160 25.25 11.62 4.00
N ASN A 161 24.05 11.79 4.57
CA ASN A 161 23.84 11.98 6.00
C ASN A 161 23.75 10.63 6.72
N VAL A 162 24.86 9.92 6.76
CA VAL A 162 24.95 8.54 7.26
C VAL A 162 24.53 8.40 8.72
N ARG A 163 24.72 9.42 9.56
CA ARG A 163 24.32 9.38 10.97
C ARG A 163 22.78 9.35 11.11
N ALA A 164 22.10 10.22 10.38
CA ALA A 164 20.63 10.23 10.36
C ALA A 164 20.08 8.92 9.77
N ALA A 165 20.73 8.38 8.72
CA ALA A 165 20.34 7.11 8.13
C ALA A 165 20.37 5.95 9.13
N VAL A 166 21.46 5.81 9.90
CA VAL A 166 21.59 4.78 10.94
C VAL A 166 20.54 4.97 12.05
N GLU A 167 20.31 6.22 12.49
CA GLU A 167 19.30 6.50 13.53
C GLU A 167 17.90 6.09 13.08
N LEU A 168 17.50 6.47 11.87
CA LEU A 168 16.17 6.16 11.32
C LEU A 168 15.98 4.67 11.05
N ALA A 169 16.98 4.00 10.47
CA ALA A 169 16.95 2.56 10.23
C ALA A 169 16.92 1.76 11.55
N THR A 170 17.64 2.22 12.58
CA THR A 170 17.56 1.59 13.92
C THR A 170 16.15 1.72 14.53
N ARG A 171 15.50 2.88 14.37
CA ARG A 171 14.11 3.07 14.83
C ARG A 171 13.15 2.17 14.05
N LEU A 172 13.38 1.99 12.75
CA LEU A 172 12.56 1.10 11.91
C LEU A 172 12.67 -0.35 12.41
N VAL A 173 13.87 -0.88 12.61
CA VAL A 173 14.08 -2.22 13.21
C VAL A 173 13.42 -2.33 14.59
N GLY A 174 13.47 -1.26 15.40
CA GLY A 174 12.81 -1.24 16.71
C GLY A 174 11.28 -1.26 16.65
N SER A 175 10.66 -0.80 15.56
CA SER A 175 9.20 -0.83 15.38
C SER A 175 8.68 -2.20 14.95
N ASP A 176 9.46 -2.94 14.17
CA ASP A 176 9.23 -4.33 13.80
C ASP A 176 10.56 -5.10 13.72
N PRO A 177 10.94 -5.80 14.79
CA PRO A 177 12.21 -6.54 14.84
C PRO A 177 12.30 -7.73 13.90
N LEU A 178 11.18 -8.19 13.34
CA LEU A 178 11.14 -9.30 12.39
C LEU A 178 10.91 -8.84 10.93
N ASP A 179 10.96 -7.54 10.68
CA ASP A 179 11.01 -6.99 9.31
C ASP A 179 12.44 -7.09 8.76
N GLN A 180 12.66 -8.05 7.85
CA GLN A 180 13.97 -8.26 7.23
C GLN A 180 14.44 -7.03 6.44
N ASP A 181 13.54 -6.29 5.76
CA ASP A 181 13.93 -5.13 4.96
C ASP A 181 14.42 -3.98 5.83
N ALA A 182 13.89 -3.86 7.04
CA ALA A 182 14.43 -2.95 8.06
C ALA A 182 15.88 -3.30 8.43
N HIS A 183 16.19 -4.59 8.62
CA HIS A 183 17.56 -5.05 8.88
C HIS A 183 18.48 -4.86 7.68
N VAL A 184 18.02 -5.14 6.46
CA VAL A 184 18.75 -4.88 5.21
C VAL A 184 19.09 -3.40 5.09
N LEU A 185 18.11 -2.50 5.35
CA LEU A 185 18.34 -1.05 5.32
C LEU A 185 19.32 -0.59 6.40
N LEU A 186 19.25 -1.16 7.60
CA LEU A 186 20.20 -0.84 8.69
C LEU A 186 21.63 -1.26 8.34
N VAL A 187 21.82 -2.45 7.75
CA VAL A 187 23.13 -2.89 7.24
C VAL A 187 23.63 -1.95 6.15
N ARG A 188 22.78 -1.52 5.22
CA ARG A 188 23.11 -0.53 4.18
C ARG A 188 23.52 0.81 4.79
N ALA A 189 22.80 1.27 5.82
CA ALA A 189 23.15 2.51 6.52
C ALA A 189 24.50 2.41 7.24
N PHE A 190 24.81 1.29 7.88
CA PHE A 190 26.15 1.05 8.45
C PHE A 190 27.22 0.95 7.36
N ALA A 191 26.98 0.26 6.26
CA ALA A 191 27.94 0.19 5.15
C ALA A 191 28.28 1.57 4.59
N ALA A 192 27.30 2.48 4.53
CA ALA A 192 27.52 3.86 4.11
C ALA A 192 28.41 4.67 5.09
N THR A 193 28.56 4.24 6.36
CA THR A 193 29.49 4.88 7.31
C THR A 193 30.96 4.47 7.08
N GLY A 194 31.21 3.35 6.38
CA GLY A 194 32.53 2.73 6.26
C GLY A 194 32.98 1.97 7.52
N ASP A 195 32.13 1.78 8.53
CA ASP A 195 32.43 1.02 9.74
C ASP A 195 32.18 -0.47 9.52
N GLU A 196 33.22 -1.18 9.05
CA GLU A 196 33.15 -2.62 8.79
C GLU A 196 32.78 -3.44 10.04
N THR A 197 33.18 -2.98 11.23
CA THR A 197 32.86 -3.68 12.49
C THR A 197 31.38 -3.61 12.77
N ALA A 198 30.79 -2.42 12.69
CA ALA A 198 29.33 -2.25 12.87
C ALA A 198 28.52 -3.04 11.84
N VAL A 199 28.98 -3.11 10.58
CA VAL A 199 28.36 -3.95 9.52
C VAL A 199 28.38 -5.42 9.94
N GLN A 200 29.53 -5.97 10.36
CA GLN A 200 29.65 -7.39 10.73
C GLN A 200 28.85 -7.74 11.98
N ASP A 201 28.83 -6.87 12.97
CA ASP A 201 28.04 -7.05 14.18
C ASP A 201 26.54 -7.09 13.86
N GLN A 202 26.06 -6.17 13.01
CA GLN A 202 24.66 -6.13 12.58
C GLN A 202 24.28 -7.34 11.72
N LEU A 203 25.15 -7.75 10.77
CA LEU A 203 24.95 -8.96 9.96
C LEU A 203 24.74 -10.19 10.85
N THR A 204 25.60 -10.35 11.86
CA THR A 204 25.53 -11.49 12.77
C THR A 204 24.25 -11.44 13.62
N ALA A 205 23.98 -10.32 14.25
CA ALA A 205 22.82 -10.16 15.12
C ALA A 205 21.50 -10.39 14.37
N SER A 206 21.38 -9.85 13.14
CA SER A 206 20.17 -10.04 12.32
C SER A 206 20.01 -11.50 11.89
N ALA A 207 21.09 -12.14 11.40
CA ALA A 207 21.04 -13.52 10.96
C ALA A 207 20.70 -14.50 12.10
N ASP A 208 21.21 -14.25 13.30
CA ASP A 208 20.90 -15.05 14.48
C ASP A 208 19.44 -14.88 14.90
N LEU A 209 18.93 -13.65 14.95
CA LEU A 209 17.54 -13.37 15.30
C LEU A 209 16.56 -14.11 14.37
N PHE A 210 16.73 -13.98 13.05
CA PHE A 210 15.81 -14.61 12.09
C PHE A 210 15.88 -16.13 12.10
N ARG A 211 17.08 -16.68 12.29
CA ARG A 211 17.24 -18.13 12.43
C ARG A 211 16.56 -18.65 13.70
N ASP A 212 16.71 -17.94 14.83
CA ASP A 212 16.21 -18.40 16.12
C ASP A 212 14.69 -18.23 16.26
N GLU A 213 14.11 -17.14 15.71
CA GLU A 213 12.67 -16.84 15.81
C GLU A 213 11.84 -17.45 14.67
N LEU A 214 12.36 -17.43 13.43
CA LEU A 214 11.60 -17.84 12.23
C LEU A 214 12.18 -19.09 11.52
N GLY A 215 13.40 -19.50 11.86
CA GLY A 215 14.11 -20.57 11.15
C GLY A 215 14.60 -20.16 9.74
N GLU A 216 14.64 -18.85 9.45
CA GLU A 216 14.99 -18.29 8.15
C GLU A 216 16.47 -17.88 8.07
N ASP A 217 17.08 -18.03 6.88
CA ASP A 217 18.42 -17.54 6.58
C ASP A 217 18.38 -16.30 5.69
N ILE A 218 18.48 -15.12 6.32
CA ILE A 218 18.45 -13.82 5.62
C ILE A 218 19.84 -13.31 5.22
N ARG A 219 20.92 -14.07 5.49
CA ARG A 219 22.31 -13.67 5.19
C ARG A 219 22.54 -13.25 3.74
N PRO A 220 21.98 -13.91 2.70
CA PRO A 220 22.17 -13.47 1.32
C PRO A 220 21.75 -12.02 1.08
N ALA A 221 20.59 -11.60 1.59
CA ALA A 221 20.09 -10.23 1.45
C ALA A 221 20.97 -9.22 2.23
N LEU A 222 21.36 -9.58 3.46
CA LEU A 222 22.22 -8.75 4.28
C LEU A 222 23.61 -8.53 3.66
N TYR A 223 24.24 -9.59 3.10
CA TYR A 223 25.52 -9.46 2.41
C TYR A 223 25.42 -8.66 1.11
N ALA A 224 24.30 -8.74 0.39
CA ALA A 224 24.05 -7.90 -0.77
C ALA A 224 24.00 -6.42 -0.37
N ALA A 225 23.28 -6.08 0.70
CA ALA A 225 23.19 -4.72 1.22
C ALA A 225 24.56 -4.13 1.65
N ALA A 226 25.40 -4.95 2.28
CA ALA A 226 26.73 -4.53 2.72
C ALA A 226 27.69 -4.17 1.56
N ARG A 227 27.49 -4.74 0.37
CA ARG A 227 28.37 -4.51 -0.81
C ARG A 227 28.09 -3.20 -1.56
N ILE A 228 26.92 -2.62 -1.40
CA ILE A 228 26.48 -1.43 -2.17
C ILE A 228 27.22 -0.14 -1.77
N GLY A 229 27.98 -0.16 -0.67
CA GLY A 229 28.68 1.01 -0.12
C GLY A 229 30.02 1.38 -0.75
N VAL A 230 30.59 0.58 -1.66
CA VAL A 230 31.96 0.80 -2.19
C VAL A 230 31.94 0.93 -3.70
N ALA A 231 31.74 2.15 -4.21
CA ALA A 231 31.98 2.45 -5.62
C ALA A 231 33.46 2.83 -5.82
N PRO A 232 34.22 2.18 -6.73
CA PRO A 232 35.58 2.60 -7.08
C PRO A 232 35.53 3.87 -7.91
N SER A 233 36.34 4.88 -7.53
CA SER A 233 36.58 6.09 -8.29
C SER A 233 37.26 5.78 -9.63
N ARG A 234 36.65 6.16 -10.74
CA ARG A 234 37.20 6.00 -12.09
C ARG A 234 37.39 7.37 -12.78
N ALA A 235 38.44 7.49 -13.62
CA ALA A 235 38.83 8.72 -14.29
C ALA A 235 37.81 9.16 -15.39
N PRO A 236 37.66 10.49 -15.66
CA PRO A 236 36.70 11.00 -16.63
C PRO A 236 37.19 10.77 -18.06
N GLY A 237 36.35 10.18 -18.90
CA GLY A 237 36.53 10.08 -20.33
C GLY A 237 35.24 9.62 -20.99
N ASP A 238 34.79 10.34 -22.00
CA ASP A 238 33.61 10.08 -22.87
C ASP A 238 32.34 9.55 -22.15
N SER A 239 32.00 10.18 -21.04
CA SER A 239 31.04 9.64 -20.09
C SER A 239 29.61 9.51 -20.65
N ARG A 240 29.13 10.50 -21.40
CA ARG A 240 27.74 10.50 -21.90
C ARG A 240 27.49 9.41 -22.94
N ALA A 241 28.32 9.28 -23.96
CA ALA A 241 28.14 8.27 -25.02
C ALA A 241 28.26 6.84 -24.46
N ALA A 242 29.17 6.62 -23.50
CA ALA A 242 29.32 5.34 -22.83
C ALA A 242 28.12 5.04 -21.94
N ALA A 243 27.62 6.00 -21.15
CA ALA A 243 26.45 5.84 -20.32
C ALA A 243 25.18 5.55 -21.14
N ASP A 244 24.97 6.29 -22.23
CA ASP A 244 23.83 6.06 -23.13
C ASP A 244 23.92 4.69 -23.80
N ALA A 245 25.11 4.25 -24.25
CA ALA A 245 25.31 2.93 -24.85
C ALA A 245 25.01 1.79 -23.86
N HIS A 246 25.49 1.90 -22.62
CA HIS A 246 25.18 0.93 -21.56
C HIS A 246 23.70 0.94 -21.22
N ARG A 247 23.04 2.10 -21.12
CA ARG A 247 21.60 2.20 -20.87
C ARG A 247 20.81 1.51 -21.98
N GLU A 248 21.09 1.82 -23.24
CA GLU A 248 20.41 1.20 -24.40
C GLU A 248 20.62 -0.32 -24.44
N SER A 249 21.85 -0.78 -24.16
CA SER A 249 22.17 -2.22 -24.03
C SER A 249 21.38 -2.87 -22.92
N GLY A 250 21.32 -2.23 -21.74
CA GLY A 250 20.57 -2.71 -20.58
C GLY A 250 19.08 -2.80 -20.85
N GLU A 251 18.46 -1.75 -21.40
CA GLU A 251 17.04 -1.73 -21.78
C GLU A 251 16.70 -2.81 -22.83
N ALA A 252 17.58 -3.02 -23.81
CA ALA A 252 17.43 -4.08 -24.81
C ALA A 252 17.51 -5.48 -24.18
N ALA A 253 18.45 -5.71 -23.27
CA ALA A 253 18.60 -6.97 -22.55
C ALA A 253 17.36 -7.28 -21.68
N LEU A 254 16.84 -6.27 -20.94
CA LEU A 254 15.58 -6.39 -20.19
C LEU A 254 14.40 -6.71 -21.09
N GLY A 255 14.30 -6.04 -22.24
CA GLY A 255 13.27 -6.30 -23.24
C GLY A 255 13.34 -7.72 -23.84
N ALA A 256 14.51 -8.33 -23.84
CA ALA A 256 14.75 -9.72 -24.24
C ALA A 256 14.58 -10.74 -23.09
N GLY A 257 14.27 -10.29 -21.87
CA GLY A 257 14.13 -11.14 -20.69
C GLY A 257 15.45 -11.52 -20.00
N ALA A 258 16.58 -10.94 -20.43
CA ALA A 258 17.90 -11.16 -19.81
C ALA A 258 18.14 -10.19 -18.64
N VAL A 259 17.37 -10.38 -17.54
CA VAL A 259 17.27 -9.40 -16.44
C VAL A 259 18.62 -9.10 -15.81
N ASP A 260 19.42 -10.13 -15.45
CA ASP A 260 20.72 -9.93 -14.80
C ASP A 260 21.70 -9.14 -15.68
N VAL A 261 21.75 -9.46 -16.99
CA VAL A 261 22.59 -8.73 -17.96
C VAL A 261 22.11 -7.28 -18.08
N GLY A 262 20.79 -7.07 -18.16
CA GLY A 262 20.20 -5.74 -18.23
C GLY A 262 20.56 -4.89 -17.02
N LEU A 263 20.51 -5.44 -15.83
CA LEU A 263 20.86 -4.74 -14.60
C LEU A 263 22.36 -4.46 -14.49
N GLU A 264 23.24 -5.36 -14.97
CA GLU A 264 24.68 -5.12 -15.01
C GLU A 264 25.00 -3.95 -15.94
N GLU A 265 24.41 -3.91 -17.14
CA GLU A 265 24.55 -2.81 -18.09
C GLU A 265 24.03 -1.48 -17.53
N LEU A 266 22.85 -1.47 -16.87
CA LEU A 266 22.33 -0.25 -16.26
C LEU A 266 23.20 0.26 -15.10
N ARG A 267 23.84 -0.63 -14.32
CA ARG A 267 24.84 -0.23 -13.32
C ARG A 267 26.08 0.37 -13.97
N ALA A 268 26.56 -0.22 -15.06
CA ALA A 268 27.65 0.33 -15.84
C ALA A 268 27.31 1.71 -16.43
N ALA A 269 26.04 1.93 -16.84
CA ALA A 269 25.56 3.23 -17.27
C ALA A 269 25.67 4.30 -16.16
N VAL A 270 25.26 3.94 -14.92
CA VAL A 270 25.39 4.83 -13.76
C VAL A 270 26.87 5.14 -13.46
N GLU A 271 27.76 4.14 -13.52
CA GLU A 271 29.19 4.34 -13.33
C GLU A 271 29.80 5.21 -14.42
N ALA A 272 29.37 5.04 -15.67
CA ALA A 272 29.83 5.82 -16.81
C ALA A 272 29.36 7.29 -16.79
N ALA A 273 28.24 7.58 -16.12
CA ALA A 273 27.76 8.95 -15.92
C ALA A 273 28.76 9.83 -15.16
N GLY A 274 29.59 9.24 -14.30
CA GLY A 274 30.68 9.92 -13.60
C GLY A 274 30.17 11.05 -12.69
N GLU A 275 30.74 12.25 -12.87
CA GLU A 275 30.42 13.45 -12.08
C GLU A 275 29.37 14.36 -12.75
N ASP A 276 28.71 13.93 -13.84
CA ASP A 276 27.61 14.68 -14.48
C ASP A 276 26.27 14.37 -13.77
N PRO A 277 25.75 15.24 -12.89
CA PRO A 277 24.58 14.91 -12.09
C PRO A 277 23.30 14.79 -12.93
N ALA A 278 23.20 15.48 -14.08
CA ALA A 278 22.04 15.33 -14.96
C ALA A 278 22.02 13.96 -15.66
N LEU A 279 23.20 13.50 -16.06
CA LEU A 279 23.36 12.18 -16.65
C LEU A 279 23.15 11.08 -15.58
N GLU A 280 23.76 11.26 -14.40
CA GLU A 280 23.59 10.34 -13.26
C GLU A 280 22.11 10.19 -12.90
N ALA A 281 21.34 11.28 -12.80
CA ALA A 281 19.91 11.25 -12.51
C ALA A 281 19.13 10.36 -13.50
N SER A 282 19.39 10.53 -14.80
CA SER A 282 18.71 9.74 -15.86
C SER A 282 19.09 8.26 -15.79
N MET A 283 20.37 7.93 -15.57
CA MET A 283 20.84 6.53 -15.49
C MET A 283 20.28 5.85 -14.22
N LEU A 284 20.26 6.56 -13.09
CA LEU A 284 19.68 6.07 -11.84
C LEU A 284 18.17 5.85 -11.94
N LEU A 285 17.45 6.71 -12.68
CA LEU A 285 16.03 6.49 -12.96
C LEU A 285 15.81 5.19 -13.75
N SER A 286 16.60 4.98 -14.84
CA SER A 286 16.50 3.73 -15.63
C SER A 286 16.82 2.49 -14.79
N LEU A 287 17.88 2.55 -13.97
CA LEU A 287 18.24 1.44 -13.07
C LEU A 287 17.16 1.21 -12.01
N GLY A 288 16.65 2.26 -11.36
CA GLY A 288 15.60 2.18 -10.33
C GLY A 288 14.32 1.59 -10.89
N SER A 289 13.86 2.07 -12.05
CA SER A 289 12.68 1.51 -12.73
C SER A 289 12.87 0.04 -13.11
N ALA A 290 14.06 -0.34 -13.59
CA ALA A 290 14.36 -1.74 -13.93
C ALA A 290 14.34 -2.65 -12.69
N LEU A 291 14.87 -2.17 -11.56
CA LEU A 291 14.85 -2.90 -10.29
C LEU A 291 13.43 -3.09 -9.73
N VAL A 292 12.53 -2.13 -9.96
CA VAL A 292 11.13 -2.20 -9.52
C VAL A 292 10.28 -3.06 -10.46
N HIS A 293 10.46 -2.94 -11.77
CA HIS A 293 9.54 -3.56 -12.74
C HIS A 293 10.03 -4.87 -13.35
N ALA A 294 11.35 -5.06 -13.46
CA ALA A 294 11.94 -6.22 -14.14
C ALA A 294 12.63 -7.20 -13.19
N ALA A 295 13.12 -6.73 -12.06
CA ALA A 295 13.89 -7.55 -11.11
C ALA A 295 13.11 -7.74 -9.82
N GLN A 296 12.18 -8.68 -9.84
CA GLN A 296 11.33 -8.96 -8.69
C GLN A 296 12.15 -9.23 -7.41
N GLY A 297 11.65 -8.75 -6.27
CA GLY A 297 12.35 -8.84 -4.98
C GLY A 297 13.48 -7.81 -4.80
N ARG A 298 13.52 -6.76 -5.62
CA ARG A 298 14.58 -5.74 -5.61
C ARG A 298 14.08 -4.30 -5.40
N ASP A 299 12.84 -4.11 -4.94
CA ASP A 299 12.22 -2.79 -4.73
C ASP A 299 13.02 -1.90 -3.77
N GLU A 300 13.69 -2.48 -2.78
CA GLU A 300 14.53 -1.72 -1.85
C GLU A 300 15.77 -1.13 -2.54
N ASP A 301 16.39 -1.91 -3.42
CA ASP A 301 17.50 -1.43 -4.25
C ASP A 301 17.01 -0.40 -5.26
N GLY A 302 15.81 -0.62 -5.85
CA GLY A 302 15.13 0.30 -6.73
C GLY A 302 14.84 1.63 -6.03
N SER A 303 14.25 1.59 -4.84
CA SER A 303 13.98 2.77 -4.02
C SER A 303 15.26 3.56 -3.69
N ALA A 304 16.36 2.87 -3.35
CA ALA A 304 17.64 3.53 -3.10
C ALA A 304 18.18 4.24 -4.36
N ALA A 305 18.07 3.61 -5.53
CA ALA A 305 18.47 4.22 -6.80
C ALA A 305 17.58 5.44 -7.15
N LEU A 306 16.27 5.32 -6.95
CA LEU A 306 15.31 6.41 -7.20
C LEU A 306 15.51 7.61 -6.28
N HIS A 307 15.81 7.40 -4.99
CA HIS A 307 16.16 8.50 -4.09
C HIS A 307 17.42 9.23 -4.52
N ARG A 308 18.45 8.51 -5.02
CA ARG A 308 19.64 9.13 -5.61
C ARG A 308 19.30 9.87 -6.91
N ALA A 309 18.42 9.30 -7.76
CA ALA A 309 17.97 9.98 -8.98
C ALA A 309 17.30 11.32 -8.67
N ILE A 310 16.43 11.37 -7.65
CA ILE A 310 15.79 12.62 -7.19
C ILE A 310 16.85 13.62 -6.71
N ALA A 311 17.80 13.21 -5.87
CA ALA A 311 18.82 14.10 -5.35
C ALA A 311 19.69 14.71 -6.48
N ALA A 312 20.06 13.92 -7.48
CA ALA A 312 20.83 14.38 -8.64
C ALA A 312 19.98 15.26 -9.59
N ALA A 313 18.72 14.92 -9.82
CA ALA A 313 17.78 15.70 -10.63
C ALA A 313 17.48 17.06 -10.00
N ASP A 314 17.27 17.12 -8.69
CA ASP A 314 17.03 18.36 -7.94
C ASP A 314 18.26 19.30 -8.01
N ALA A 315 19.48 18.77 -7.96
CA ALA A 315 20.71 19.53 -8.10
C ALA A 315 20.85 20.21 -9.47
N THR A 316 20.19 19.67 -10.51
CA THR A 316 20.22 20.20 -11.89
C THR A 316 18.91 20.84 -12.33
N ALA A 317 17.90 20.89 -11.45
CA ALA A 317 16.53 21.33 -11.75
C ALA A 317 15.88 20.52 -12.90
N ASP A 318 16.24 19.25 -13.05
CA ASP A 318 15.61 18.32 -14.00
C ASP A 318 14.25 17.81 -13.47
N ARG A 319 13.23 18.61 -13.73
CA ARG A 319 11.87 18.33 -13.28
C ARG A 319 11.30 17.03 -13.86
N ARG A 320 11.66 16.66 -15.09
CA ARG A 320 11.12 15.48 -15.77
C ARG A 320 11.62 14.20 -15.11
N THR A 321 12.93 14.07 -14.92
CA THR A 321 13.52 12.92 -14.21
C THR A 321 13.05 12.85 -12.76
N SER A 322 12.97 14.01 -12.08
CA SER A 322 12.45 14.07 -10.70
C SER A 322 10.97 13.62 -10.63
N ALA A 323 10.09 14.05 -11.58
CA ALA A 323 8.71 13.62 -11.64
C ALA A 323 8.57 12.09 -11.77
N ALA A 324 9.29 11.50 -12.73
CA ALA A 324 9.26 10.08 -12.99
C ALA A 324 9.78 9.27 -11.77
N ALA A 325 10.86 9.72 -11.12
CA ALA A 325 11.40 9.05 -9.95
C ALA A 325 10.43 9.13 -8.73
N HIS A 326 9.75 10.26 -8.53
CA HIS A 326 8.70 10.39 -7.51
C HIS A 326 7.51 9.47 -7.79
N ARG A 327 7.09 9.32 -9.06
CA ARG A 327 6.02 8.40 -9.44
C ARG A 327 6.42 6.94 -9.17
N GLU A 328 7.64 6.55 -9.51
CA GLU A 328 8.13 5.19 -9.24
C GLU A 328 8.17 4.89 -7.74
N LEU A 329 8.61 5.83 -6.90
CA LEU A 329 8.52 5.67 -5.44
C LEU A 329 7.05 5.55 -4.98
N GLY A 330 6.15 6.35 -5.56
CA GLY A 330 4.71 6.22 -5.30
C GLY A 330 4.16 4.84 -5.69
N TYR A 331 4.66 4.26 -6.77
CA TYR A 331 4.30 2.91 -7.18
C TYR A 331 4.85 1.83 -6.23
N VAL A 332 6.09 1.95 -5.77
CA VAL A 332 6.66 1.04 -4.76
C VAL A 332 5.83 1.05 -3.47
N GLU A 333 5.45 2.24 -2.99
CA GLU A 333 4.62 2.34 -1.79
C GLU A 333 3.18 1.80 -2.02
N LEU A 334 2.64 1.89 -3.24
CA LEU A 334 1.39 1.21 -3.64
C LEU A 334 1.52 -0.30 -3.50
N LEU A 335 2.59 -0.91 -4.04
CA LEU A 335 2.82 -2.35 -3.96
C LEU A 335 2.90 -2.84 -2.50
N ARG A 336 3.51 -2.04 -1.63
CA ARG A 336 3.64 -2.30 -0.19
C ARG A 336 2.37 -2.06 0.61
N ALA A 337 1.32 -1.53 -0.02
CA ALA A 337 0.08 -1.07 0.62
C ALA A 337 0.25 0.14 1.56
N ASP A 338 1.33 0.91 1.42
CA ASP A 338 1.52 2.18 2.12
C ASP A 338 0.85 3.33 1.35
N TYR A 339 -0.46 3.22 1.12
CA TYR A 339 -1.24 4.08 0.22
C TYR A 339 -1.14 5.58 0.55
N ALA A 340 -1.10 5.93 1.83
CA ALA A 340 -0.96 7.33 2.24
C ALA A 340 0.37 7.92 1.75
N ARG A 341 1.47 7.17 1.85
CA ARG A 341 2.79 7.59 1.36
C ARG A 341 2.84 7.57 -0.16
N SER A 342 2.24 6.57 -0.80
CA SER A 342 2.08 6.55 -2.25
C SER A 342 1.46 7.86 -2.76
N LEU A 343 0.34 8.30 -2.16
CA LEU A 343 -0.34 9.54 -2.57
C LEU A 343 0.52 10.80 -2.38
N VAL A 344 1.34 10.87 -1.34
CA VAL A 344 2.28 12.01 -1.14
C VAL A 344 3.33 12.07 -2.25
N TRP A 345 3.92 10.91 -2.61
CA TRP A 345 4.88 10.83 -3.71
C TRP A 345 4.25 11.19 -5.05
N LEU A 346 3.04 10.70 -5.32
CA LEU A 346 2.30 10.94 -6.56
C LEU A 346 1.86 12.41 -6.69
N GLN A 347 1.48 13.06 -5.58
CA GLN A 347 1.20 14.49 -5.60
C GLN A 347 2.44 15.28 -6.03
N ARG A 348 3.60 14.95 -5.48
CA ARG A 348 4.85 15.61 -5.87
C ARG A 348 5.23 15.34 -7.31
N ALA A 349 5.02 14.12 -7.80
CA ALA A 349 5.23 13.75 -9.20
C ALA A 349 4.34 14.58 -10.13
N GLU A 350 3.05 14.77 -9.80
CA GLU A 350 2.10 15.58 -10.57
C GLU A 350 2.54 17.06 -10.66
N GLU A 351 2.95 17.66 -9.53
CA GLU A 351 3.47 19.03 -9.49
C GLU A 351 4.70 19.23 -10.39
N LEU A 352 5.52 18.18 -10.54
CA LEU A 352 6.75 18.21 -11.33
C LEU A 352 6.53 17.89 -12.81
N ALA A 353 5.51 17.08 -13.14
CA ALA A 353 5.23 16.56 -14.49
C ALA A 353 4.66 17.60 -15.48
N ASP A 354 4.55 18.85 -15.08
CA ASP A 354 3.99 20.01 -15.77
C ASP A 354 4.04 19.92 -17.32
N GLY A 355 2.88 19.65 -17.94
CA GLY A 355 2.72 19.57 -19.40
C GLY A 355 3.17 18.24 -20.06
N ASP A 356 3.68 17.24 -19.32
CA ASP A 356 3.96 15.90 -19.84
C ASP A 356 2.71 15.01 -19.69
N GLU A 357 1.89 14.92 -20.74
CA GLU A 357 0.62 14.18 -20.72
C GLU A 357 0.81 12.69 -20.42
N LEU A 358 1.89 12.08 -20.90
CA LEU A 358 2.16 10.66 -20.63
C LEU A 358 2.55 10.45 -19.16
N GLU A 359 3.41 11.30 -18.61
CA GLU A 359 3.80 11.19 -17.20
C GLU A 359 2.61 11.48 -16.28
N LEU A 360 1.79 12.51 -16.60
CA LEU A 360 0.55 12.78 -15.88
C LEU A 360 -0.43 11.60 -15.91
N SER A 361 -0.57 10.93 -17.07
CA SER A 361 -1.38 9.71 -17.17
C SER A 361 -0.88 8.61 -16.24
N ARG A 362 0.44 8.39 -16.20
CA ARG A 362 1.04 7.37 -15.32
C ARG A 362 0.81 7.70 -13.84
N VAL A 363 1.03 8.95 -13.44
CA VAL A 363 0.80 9.42 -12.07
C VAL A 363 -0.66 9.19 -11.65
N ARG A 364 -1.61 9.61 -12.50
CA ARG A 364 -3.05 9.44 -12.24
C ARG A 364 -3.46 7.97 -12.15
N SER A 365 -2.90 7.14 -13.01
CA SER A 365 -3.21 5.69 -13.00
C SER A 365 -2.76 5.01 -11.70
N VAL A 366 -1.56 5.33 -11.19
CA VAL A 366 -1.09 4.80 -9.92
C VAL A 366 -1.91 5.35 -8.75
N ARG A 367 -2.28 6.63 -8.80
CA ARG A 367 -3.15 7.27 -7.80
C ARG A 367 -4.54 6.64 -7.77
N ALA A 368 -5.11 6.36 -8.94
CA ALA A 368 -6.39 5.67 -9.07
C ALA A 368 -6.34 4.26 -8.46
N ALA A 369 -5.25 3.52 -8.69
CA ALA A 369 -5.04 2.21 -8.08
C ALA A 369 -5.02 2.31 -6.54
N ALA A 370 -4.30 3.30 -5.99
CA ALA A 370 -4.26 3.54 -4.55
C ALA A 370 -5.64 3.86 -3.97
N PHE A 371 -6.44 4.70 -4.66
CA PHE A 371 -7.82 5.00 -4.25
C PHE A 371 -8.71 3.75 -4.29
N GLY A 372 -8.62 2.94 -5.35
CA GLY A 372 -9.39 1.70 -5.48
C GLY A 372 -9.06 0.69 -4.37
N ASP A 373 -7.78 0.55 -4.03
CA ASP A 373 -7.30 -0.40 -3.02
C ASP A 373 -7.76 -0.05 -1.59
N VAL A 374 -7.98 1.25 -1.31
CA VAL A 374 -8.55 1.69 -0.02
C VAL A 374 -10.08 1.83 -0.02
N GLY A 375 -10.75 1.50 -1.14
CA GLY A 375 -12.21 1.49 -1.27
C GLY A 375 -12.83 2.84 -1.69
N LYS A 376 -12.04 3.79 -2.21
CA LYS A 376 -12.51 5.09 -2.75
C LYS A 376 -12.78 4.98 -4.25
N HIS A 377 -13.74 4.15 -4.62
CA HIS A 377 -13.96 3.74 -6.00
C HIS A 377 -14.39 4.87 -6.93
N GLU A 378 -15.16 5.85 -6.46
CA GLU A 378 -15.58 7.01 -7.27
C GLU A 378 -14.38 7.85 -7.69
N ALA A 379 -13.51 8.19 -6.73
CA ALA A 379 -12.27 8.92 -7.01
C ALA A 379 -11.32 8.11 -7.91
N ALA A 380 -11.27 6.78 -7.73
CA ALA A 380 -10.47 5.90 -8.58
C ALA A 380 -10.96 5.94 -10.04
N ASP A 381 -12.28 5.84 -10.26
CA ASP A 381 -12.87 5.85 -11.59
C ASP A 381 -12.61 7.20 -12.31
N GLU A 382 -12.76 8.35 -11.62
CA GLU A 382 -12.45 9.68 -12.15
C GLU A 382 -10.98 9.81 -12.58
N GLU A 383 -10.07 9.33 -11.75
CA GLU A 383 -8.63 9.35 -12.06
C GLU A 383 -8.26 8.40 -13.21
N PHE A 384 -8.85 7.20 -13.29
CA PHE A 384 -8.64 6.29 -14.43
C PHE A 384 -9.14 6.90 -15.74
N ASP A 385 -10.33 7.52 -15.75
CA ASP A 385 -10.88 8.13 -16.95
C ASP A 385 -10.00 9.29 -17.44
N ALA A 386 -9.53 10.13 -16.53
CA ALA A 386 -8.60 11.20 -16.85
C ALA A 386 -7.23 10.65 -17.34
N ALA A 387 -6.72 9.59 -16.72
CA ALA A 387 -5.47 8.95 -17.12
C ALA A 387 -5.55 8.34 -18.53
N MET A 388 -6.66 7.64 -18.83
CA MET A 388 -6.89 7.05 -20.15
C MET A 388 -7.05 8.12 -21.23
N ALA A 389 -7.71 9.23 -20.94
CA ALA A 389 -7.83 10.36 -21.86
C ALA A 389 -6.45 10.95 -22.21
N LEU A 390 -5.60 11.18 -21.21
CA LEU A 390 -4.22 11.67 -21.41
C LEU A 390 -3.36 10.67 -22.20
N ALA A 391 -3.42 9.37 -21.86
CA ALA A 391 -2.66 8.35 -22.57
C ALA A 391 -3.12 8.24 -24.03
N GLY A 392 -4.44 8.29 -24.28
CA GLY A 392 -5.02 8.23 -25.61
C GLY A 392 -4.63 9.42 -26.48
N SER A 393 -4.52 10.65 -25.93
CA SER A 393 -4.10 11.85 -26.67
C SER A 393 -2.68 11.74 -27.24
N VAL A 394 -1.82 10.95 -26.61
CA VAL A 394 -0.41 10.73 -27.04
C VAL A 394 -0.19 9.35 -27.66
N GLY A 395 -1.25 8.55 -27.85
CA GLY A 395 -1.17 7.21 -28.47
C GLY A 395 -0.46 6.16 -27.61
N ALA A 396 -0.48 6.30 -26.27
CA ALA A 396 0.19 5.40 -25.34
C ALA A 396 -0.72 4.20 -24.97
N GLU A 397 -0.96 3.30 -25.94
CA GLU A 397 -1.91 2.20 -25.83
C GLU A 397 -1.63 1.23 -24.67
N ARG A 398 -0.36 0.97 -24.35
CA ARG A 398 0.01 0.15 -23.16
C ARG A 398 -0.43 0.80 -21.86
N GLN A 399 -0.33 2.12 -21.77
CA GLN A 399 -0.75 2.87 -20.58
C GLN A 399 -2.28 2.83 -20.43
N VAL A 400 -3.02 2.92 -21.55
CA VAL A 400 -4.48 2.74 -21.56
C VAL A 400 -4.84 1.33 -21.09
N ALA A 401 -4.19 0.28 -21.63
CA ALA A 401 -4.44 -1.11 -21.25
C ALA A 401 -4.18 -1.38 -19.76
N TRP A 402 -3.13 -0.77 -19.20
CA TRP A 402 -2.84 -0.85 -17.77
C TRP A 402 -3.96 -0.23 -16.94
N ALA A 403 -4.38 0.98 -17.26
CA ALA A 403 -5.44 1.70 -16.56
C ALA A 403 -6.80 0.95 -16.66
N GLU A 404 -7.17 0.47 -17.85
CA GLU A 404 -8.36 -0.35 -18.06
C GLU A 404 -8.33 -1.63 -17.20
N THR A 405 -7.18 -2.31 -17.10
CA THR A 405 -7.09 -3.55 -16.32
C THR A 405 -7.36 -3.31 -14.83
N ILE A 406 -6.76 -2.27 -14.24
CA ILE A 406 -6.96 -1.96 -12.82
C ILE A 406 -8.38 -1.41 -12.57
N LYS A 407 -8.94 -0.60 -13.49
CA LYS A 407 -10.33 -0.16 -13.43
C LYS A 407 -11.29 -1.34 -13.46
N GLY A 408 -11.10 -2.28 -14.39
CA GLY A 408 -11.89 -3.50 -14.49
C GLY A 408 -11.80 -4.39 -13.24
N ARG A 409 -10.64 -4.44 -12.59
CA ARG A 409 -10.47 -5.10 -11.28
C ARG A 409 -11.38 -4.47 -10.22
N GLY A 410 -11.42 -3.15 -10.13
CA GLY A 410 -12.28 -2.42 -9.20
C GLY A 410 -13.78 -2.64 -9.49
N GLN A 411 -14.18 -2.67 -10.77
CA GLN A 411 -15.56 -2.99 -11.19
C GLN A 411 -15.95 -4.41 -10.77
N LEU A 412 -15.05 -5.38 -10.97
CA LEU A 412 -15.28 -6.77 -10.55
C LEU A 412 -15.43 -6.90 -9.03
N LEU A 413 -14.66 -6.14 -8.24
CA LEU A 413 -14.74 -6.14 -6.78
C LEU A 413 -16.09 -5.58 -6.27
N ARG A 414 -16.68 -4.63 -7.01
CA ARG A 414 -17.99 -4.03 -6.75
C ARG A 414 -19.17 -4.84 -7.32
N ASP A 415 -18.90 -6.01 -7.90
CA ASP A 415 -19.86 -6.86 -8.59
C ASP A 415 -20.53 -6.22 -9.83
N ASP A 416 -19.90 -5.15 -10.39
CA ASP A 416 -20.29 -4.57 -11.68
C ASP A 416 -19.71 -5.40 -12.83
N VAL A 417 -20.28 -6.59 -13.00
CA VAL A 417 -19.75 -7.64 -13.87
C VAL A 417 -19.83 -7.24 -15.35
N GLU A 418 -20.86 -6.48 -15.75
CA GLU A 418 -21.05 -6.03 -17.15
C GLU A 418 -19.98 -5.01 -17.54
N SER A 419 -19.76 -3.99 -16.72
CA SER A 419 -18.71 -2.99 -16.96
C SER A 419 -17.32 -3.62 -16.89
N ALA A 420 -17.09 -4.53 -15.93
CA ALA A 420 -15.83 -5.25 -15.79
C ALA A 420 -15.50 -6.05 -17.05
N GLU A 421 -16.48 -6.77 -17.62
CA GLU A 421 -16.28 -7.53 -18.87
C GLU A 421 -15.87 -6.63 -20.02
N ALA A 422 -16.59 -5.53 -20.24
CA ALA A 422 -16.30 -4.61 -21.31
C ALA A 422 -14.90 -3.99 -21.19
N THR A 423 -14.57 -3.52 -19.99
CA THR A 423 -13.28 -2.87 -19.69
C THR A 423 -12.12 -3.86 -19.81
N LEU A 424 -12.22 -5.06 -19.23
CA LEU A 424 -11.16 -6.07 -19.25
C LEU A 424 -10.98 -6.70 -20.65
N ALA A 425 -12.06 -6.84 -21.44
CA ALA A 425 -11.95 -7.29 -22.83
C ALA A 425 -11.19 -6.26 -23.68
N SER A 426 -11.47 -4.97 -23.51
CA SER A 426 -10.72 -3.88 -24.16
C SER A 426 -9.24 -3.92 -23.76
N ALA A 427 -8.94 -4.01 -22.47
CA ALA A 427 -7.58 -4.10 -21.95
C ALA A 427 -6.80 -5.28 -22.55
N ARG A 428 -7.41 -6.48 -22.57
CA ARG A 428 -6.83 -7.67 -23.18
C ARG A 428 -6.52 -7.47 -24.67
N ASP A 429 -7.46 -6.93 -25.43
CA ASP A 429 -7.31 -6.76 -26.86
C ASP A 429 -6.22 -5.73 -27.20
N ARG A 430 -6.13 -4.61 -26.43
CA ARG A 430 -5.00 -3.65 -26.52
C ARG A 430 -3.67 -4.31 -26.18
N THR A 431 -3.62 -5.06 -25.08
CA THR A 431 -2.40 -5.78 -24.64
C THR A 431 -1.90 -6.74 -25.74
N ARG A 432 -2.82 -7.44 -26.42
CA ARG A 432 -2.49 -8.30 -27.56
C ARG A 432 -2.01 -7.51 -28.78
N SER A 433 -2.66 -6.41 -29.13
CA SER A 433 -2.27 -5.56 -30.28
C SER A 433 -0.87 -4.96 -30.07
N GLU A 434 -0.56 -4.57 -28.85
CA GLU A 434 0.75 -4.03 -28.43
C GLU A 434 1.81 -5.12 -28.23
N ARG A 435 1.48 -6.40 -28.40
CA ARG A 435 2.37 -7.55 -28.16
C ARG A 435 3.02 -7.51 -26.78
N TRP A 436 2.27 -7.03 -25.80
CA TRP A 436 2.76 -6.93 -24.41
C TRP A 436 2.47 -8.22 -23.65
N THR A 437 3.15 -9.30 -24.03
CA THR A 437 2.91 -10.67 -23.54
C THR A 437 3.09 -10.79 -22.03
N ALA A 438 4.09 -10.10 -21.47
CA ALA A 438 4.36 -10.13 -20.02
C ALA A 438 3.19 -9.62 -19.15
N PHE A 439 2.35 -8.72 -19.68
CA PHE A 439 1.21 -8.16 -18.97
C PHE A 439 -0.10 -8.92 -19.23
N LEU A 440 -0.19 -9.69 -20.32
CA LEU A 440 -1.44 -10.28 -20.82
C LEU A 440 -2.11 -11.22 -19.80
N SER A 441 -1.35 -11.91 -18.97
CA SER A 441 -1.87 -12.79 -17.91
C SER A 441 -2.82 -12.07 -16.95
N PHE A 442 -2.58 -10.79 -16.67
CA PHE A 442 -3.35 -10.04 -15.68
C PHE A 442 -4.79 -9.76 -16.15
N PRO A 443 -5.05 -9.06 -17.30
CA PRO A 443 -6.41 -8.85 -17.76
C PRO A 443 -7.13 -10.16 -18.10
N GLU A 444 -6.42 -11.20 -18.56
CA GLU A 444 -7.02 -12.51 -18.82
C GLU A 444 -7.47 -13.24 -17.57
N SER A 445 -6.69 -13.17 -16.48
CA SER A 445 -7.08 -13.74 -15.18
C SER A 445 -8.37 -13.12 -14.65
N LEU A 446 -8.46 -11.79 -14.67
CA LEU A 446 -9.66 -11.09 -14.20
C LEU A 446 -10.87 -11.35 -15.12
N LEU A 447 -10.67 -11.38 -16.44
CA LEU A 447 -11.74 -11.69 -17.41
C LEU A 447 -12.24 -13.14 -17.24
N GLY A 448 -11.36 -14.07 -16.87
CA GLY A 448 -11.72 -15.43 -16.51
C GLY A 448 -12.65 -15.48 -15.30
N GLU A 449 -12.40 -14.68 -14.28
CA GLU A 449 -13.29 -14.57 -13.12
C GLU A 449 -14.64 -13.95 -13.46
N VAL A 450 -14.68 -12.94 -14.35
CA VAL A 450 -15.95 -12.41 -14.90
C VAL A 450 -16.74 -13.50 -15.59
N TRP A 451 -16.09 -14.33 -16.41
CA TRP A 451 -16.76 -15.41 -17.11
C TRP A 451 -17.22 -16.55 -16.19
N LEU A 452 -16.50 -16.80 -15.08
CA LEU A 452 -17.00 -17.69 -14.03
C LEU A 452 -18.29 -17.15 -13.43
N ARG A 453 -18.32 -15.89 -12.98
CA ARG A 453 -19.50 -15.26 -12.36
C ARG A 453 -20.70 -15.22 -13.30
N THR A 454 -20.48 -15.19 -14.61
CA THR A 454 -21.55 -15.21 -15.62
C THR A 454 -21.86 -16.59 -16.16
N GLY A 455 -21.38 -17.66 -15.53
CA GLY A 455 -21.68 -19.06 -15.88
C GLY A 455 -21.03 -19.56 -17.17
N ARG A 456 -20.08 -18.82 -17.75
CA ARG A 456 -19.37 -19.21 -18.99
C ARG A 456 -18.15 -20.07 -18.67
N ILE A 457 -18.36 -21.19 -18.00
CA ILE A 457 -17.34 -22.04 -17.38
C ILE A 457 -16.26 -22.49 -18.37
N ASP A 458 -16.65 -22.97 -19.57
CA ASP A 458 -15.67 -23.45 -20.57
C ASP A 458 -14.72 -22.33 -21.03
N ARG A 459 -15.26 -21.12 -21.26
CA ARG A 459 -14.44 -19.96 -21.65
C ARG A 459 -13.54 -19.51 -20.49
N ALA A 460 -14.06 -19.55 -19.28
CA ALA A 460 -13.27 -19.24 -18.09
C ALA A 460 -12.11 -20.22 -17.92
N ALA A 461 -12.34 -21.51 -18.12
CA ALA A 461 -11.29 -22.54 -18.06
C ALA A 461 -10.17 -22.26 -19.07
N GLU A 462 -10.54 -22.05 -20.34
CA GLU A 462 -9.57 -21.80 -21.41
C GLU A 462 -8.70 -20.57 -21.15
N ILE A 463 -9.31 -19.44 -20.77
CA ILE A 463 -8.55 -18.19 -20.56
C ILE A 463 -7.70 -18.22 -19.29
N LEU A 464 -8.19 -18.87 -18.21
CA LEU A 464 -7.45 -19.00 -16.95
C LEU A 464 -6.24 -19.93 -17.09
N GLU A 465 -6.37 -21.05 -17.82
CA GLU A 465 -5.24 -21.92 -18.13
C GLU A 465 -4.17 -21.19 -18.96
N HIS A 466 -4.61 -20.40 -19.96
CA HIS A 466 -3.70 -19.58 -20.75
C HIS A 466 -3.00 -18.51 -19.90
N ALA A 467 -3.75 -17.78 -19.07
CA ALA A 467 -3.21 -16.77 -18.17
C ALA A 467 -2.20 -17.35 -17.18
N PHE A 468 -2.50 -18.53 -16.62
CA PHE A 468 -1.59 -19.20 -15.68
C PHE A 468 -0.28 -19.63 -16.37
N THR A 469 -0.39 -20.20 -17.57
CA THR A 469 0.78 -20.57 -18.37
C THR A 469 1.65 -19.38 -18.71
N LEU A 470 1.04 -18.25 -19.08
CA LEU A 470 1.77 -17.00 -19.33
C LEU A 470 2.44 -16.46 -18.07
N GLY A 471 1.73 -16.37 -16.96
CA GLY A 471 2.29 -15.92 -15.67
C GLY A 471 3.54 -16.73 -15.29
N CYS A 472 3.45 -18.06 -15.37
CA CYS A 472 4.60 -18.94 -15.12
C CYS A 472 5.74 -18.74 -16.13
N SER A 473 5.43 -18.45 -17.40
CA SER A 473 6.46 -18.27 -18.44
C SER A 473 7.27 -16.99 -18.27
N VAL A 474 6.70 -15.96 -17.65
CA VAL A 474 7.37 -14.68 -17.35
C VAL A 474 7.90 -14.62 -15.92
N ASP A 475 7.69 -15.69 -15.13
CA ASP A 475 8.11 -15.82 -13.72
C ASP A 475 7.62 -14.66 -12.83
N ASP A 476 6.38 -14.20 -13.08
CA ASP A 476 5.75 -13.12 -12.32
C ASP A 476 4.81 -13.67 -11.24
N ALA A 477 5.25 -13.58 -9.98
CA ALA A 477 4.51 -14.08 -8.82
C ALA A 477 3.11 -13.46 -8.69
N CYS A 478 2.93 -12.18 -9.08
CA CYS A 478 1.66 -11.49 -9.06
C CYS A 478 0.67 -12.09 -10.07
N TRP A 479 1.12 -12.25 -11.32
CA TRP A 479 0.28 -12.78 -12.40
C TRP A 479 -0.05 -14.25 -12.18
N GLU A 480 0.92 -15.02 -11.68
CA GLU A 480 0.69 -16.41 -11.28
C GLU A 480 -0.37 -16.52 -10.18
N ALA A 481 -0.32 -15.66 -9.17
CA ALA A 481 -1.27 -15.67 -8.06
C ALA A 481 -2.71 -15.30 -8.51
N TYR A 482 -2.87 -14.30 -9.38
CA TYR A 482 -4.19 -13.98 -9.97
C TYR A 482 -4.76 -15.17 -10.73
N ALA A 483 -3.97 -15.77 -11.62
CA ALA A 483 -4.43 -16.90 -12.42
C ALA A 483 -4.71 -18.13 -11.56
N ALA A 484 -3.85 -18.45 -10.57
CA ALA A 484 -4.06 -19.54 -9.63
C ALA A 484 -5.34 -19.36 -8.78
N ARG A 485 -5.65 -18.12 -8.37
CA ARG A 485 -6.92 -17.78 -7.71
C ARG A 485 -8.10 -18.11 -8.63
N GLY A 486 -8.09 -17.64 -9.87
CA GLY A 486 -9.13 -17.93 -10.85
C GLY A 486 -9.31 -19.43 -11.10
N MET A 487 -8.20 -20.18 -11.22
CA MET A 487 -8.21 -21.65 -11.34
C MET A 487 -8.80 -22.34 -10.11
N GLY A 488 -8.56 -21.81 -8.91
CA GLY A 488 -9.14 -22.32 -7.67
C GLY A 488 -10.66 -22.11 -7.63
N LEU A 489 -11.14 -20.93 -8.04
CA LEU A 489 -12.58 -20.66 -8.18
C LEU A 489 -13.22 -21.55 -9.24
N LEU A 490 -12.54 -21.82 -10.35
CA LEU A 490 -13.02 -22.73 -11.39
C LEU A 490 -13.20 -24.17 -10.87
N LYS A 491 -12.25 -24.69 -10.06
CA LYS A 491 -12.37 -26.01 -9.42
C LYS A 491 -13.55 -26.05 -8.45
N ALA A 492 -13.73 -25.00 -7.65
CA ALA A 492 -14.86 -24.88 -6.73
C ALA A 492 -16.20 -24.83 -7.49
N ALA A 493 -16.27 -24.13 -8.63
CA ALA A 493 -17.44 -24.12 -9.53
C ALA A 493 -17.76 -25.53 -10.06
N GLY A 494 -16.76 -26.37 -10.27
CA GLY A 494 -16.91 -27.79 -10.61
C GLY A 494 -17.33 -28.68 -9.42
N GLY A 495 -17.52 -28.11 -8.23
CA GLY A 495 -17.94 -28.83 -7.00
C GLY A 495 -16.79 -29.37 -6.15
N ASP A 496 -15.53 -29.12 -6.53
CA ASP A 496 -14.34 -29.56 -5.79
C ASP A 496 -13.78 -28.42 -4.92
N LEU A 497 -14.39 -28.22 -3.75
CA LEU A 497 -13.99 -27.17 -2.81
C LEU A 497 -12.60 -27.41 -2.23
N ASP A 498 -12.21 -28.66 -1.99
CA ASP A 498 -10.90 -28.99 -1.44
C ASP A 498 -9.78 -28.65 -2.45
N ALA A 499 -9.95 -29.00 -3.72
CA ALA A 499 -9.03 -28.60 -4.77
C ALA A 499 -9.03 -27.08 -5.00
N GLY A 500 -10.16 -26.40 -4.80
CA GLY A 500 -10.26 -24.95 -4.80
C GLY A 500 -9.42 -24.32 -3.69
N ILE A 501 -9.56 -24.79 -2.46
CA ILE A 501 -8.77 -24.34 -1.29
C ILE A 501 -7.28 -24.59 -1.50
N ALA A 502 -6.90 -25.78 -1.96
CA ALA A 502 -5.49 -26.08 -2.26
C ALA A 502 -4.89 -25.14 -3.32
N SER A 503 -5.70 -24.69 -4.29
CA SER A 503 -5.25 -23.67 -5.26
C SER A 503 -5.10 -22.29 -4.65
N MET A 504 -5.91 -21.91 -3.65
CA MET A 504 -5.71 -20.66 -2.89
C MET A 504 -4.44 -20.71 -2.05
N ASP A 505 -4.12 -21.85 -1.43
CA ASP A 505 -2.87 -22.03 -0.68
C ASP A 505 -1.64 -21.98 -1.61
N ASP A 506 -1.72 -22.55 -2.83
CA ASP A 506 -0.68 -22.39 -3.86
C ASP A 506 -0.56 -20.91 -4.29
N ALA A 507 -1.67 -20.21 -4.54
CA ALA A 507 -1.65 -18.80 -4.89
C ALA A 507 -1.02 -17.92 -3.78
N LEU A 508 -1.31 -18.19 -2.50
CA LEU A 508 -0.67 -17.51 -1.37
C LEU A 508 0.82 -17.82 -1.28
N THR A 509 1.22 -19.07 -1.53
CA THR A 509 2.63 -19.44 -1.59
C THR A 509 3.37 -18.68 -2.69
N ARG A 510 2.74 -18.47 -3.85
CA ARG A 510 3.27 -17.64 -4.93
C ARG A 510 3.40 -16.17 -4.52
N CYS A 511 2.39 -15.59 -3.87
CA CYS A 511 2.47 -14.23 -3.31
C CYS A 511 3.64 -14.05 -2.33
N LEU A 512 4.04 -15.10 -1.61
CA LEU A 512 5.11 -15.06 -0.62
C LEU A 512 6.48 -15.46 -1.20
N ARG A 513 6.53 -16.00 -2.43
CA ARG A 513 7.78 -16.42 -3.09
C ARG A 513 8.73 -15.24 -3.28
N GLN A 514 8.18 -14.06 -3.50
CA GLN A 514 8.93 -12.82 -3.67
C GLN A 514 8.41 -11.79 -2.67
N ARG A 515 9.32 -10.95 -2.16
CA ARG A 515 9.01 -9.99 -1.10
C ARG A 515 8.14 -8.84 -1.56
N ASP A 516 8.39 -8.39 -2.80
CA ASP A 516 7.81 -7.18 -3.37
C ASP A 516 6.53 -7.49 -4.16
N THR A 517 5.84 -8.58 -3.83
CA THR A 517 4.54 -8.89 -4.41
C THR A 517 3.52 -7.84 -3.96
N HIS A 518 2.73 -7.33 -4.89
CA HIS A 518 1.67 -6.38 -4.61
C HIS A 518 0.74 -6.92 -3.49
N GLN A 519 0.77 -6.29 -2.31
CA GLN A 519 0.10 -6.78 -1.11
C GLN A 519 -1.42 -6.91 -1.28
N TRP A 520 -2.02 -6.08 -2.15
CA TRP A 520 -3.44 -6.17 -2.46
C TRP A 520 -3.84 -7.56 -3.03
N ILE A 521 -3.01 -8.15 -3.88
CA ILE A 521 -3.24 -9.49 -4.45
C ILE A 521 -3.32 -10.54 -3.36
N ARG A 522 -2.43 -10.46 -2.37
CA ARG A 522 -2.44 -11.36 -1.22
C ARG A 522 -3.78 -11.26 -0.47
N GLY A 523 -4.26 -10.04 -0.20
CA GLY A 523 -5.59 -9.81 0.40
C GLY A 523 -6.72 -10.42 -0.43
N TYR A 524 -6.65 -10.26 -1.75
CA TYR A 524 -7.64 -10.79 -2.71
C TYR A 524 -7.69 -12.32 -2.74
N VAL A 525 -6.53 -12.98 -2.65
CA VAL A 525 -6.46 -14.46 -2.53
C VAL A 525 -6.92 -14.93 -1.16
N MET A 526 -6.52 -14.25 -0.07
CA MET A 526 -6.95 -14.59 1.30
C MET A 526 -8.47 -14.51 1.45
N GLU A 527 -9.11 -13.50 0.86
CA GLU A 527 -10.57 -13.35 0.85
C GLU A 527 -11.24 -14.56 0.19
N ALA A 528 -10.79 -14.98 -1.00
CA ALA A 528 -11.32 -16.15 -1.68
C ALA A 528 -11.10 -17.45 -0.88
N ARG A 529 -9.92 -17.62 -0.25
CA ARG A 529 -9.66 -18.76 0.64
C ARG A 529 -10.65 -18.80 1.80
N CYS A 530 -10.96 -17.65 2.42
CA CYS A 530 -11.95 -17.56 3.49
C CYS A 530 -13.34 -17.95 2.99
N ALA A 531 -13.77 -17.45 1.82
CA ALA A 531 -15.07 -17.77 1.23
C ALA A 531 -15.22 -19.27 0.96
N LEU A 532 -14.22 -19.91 0.35
CA LEU A 532 -14.20 -21.36 0.12
C LEU A 532 -14.18 -22.14 1.43
N GLY A 533 -13.40 -21.67 2.42
CA GLY A 533 -13.33 -22.31 3.74
C GLY A 533 -14.64 -22.27 4.51
N VAL A 534 -15.39 -21.17 4.44
CA VAL A 534 -16.74 -21.05 5.03
C VAL A 534 -17.70 -22.03 4.33
N ALA A 535 -17.70 -22.05 2.99
CA ALA A 535 -18.54 -22.95 2.21
C ALA A 535 -18.25 -24.44 2.46
N ALA A 536 -16.97 -24.80 2.65
CA ALA A 536 -16.54 -26.16 2.96
C ALA A 536 -16.69 -26.55 4.45
N GLY A 537 -16.96 -25.61 5.35
CA GLY A 537 -16.90 -25.83 6.79
C GLY A 537 -15.48 -26.22 7.26
N HIS A 538 -14.44 -25.64 6.65
CA HIS A 538 -13.05 -26.04 6.88
C HIS A 538 -12.61 -25.74 8.33
N PRO A 539 -11.91 -26.67 9.03
CA PRO A 539 -11.58 -26.53 10.45
C PRO A 539 -10.68 -25.32 10.78
N LEU A 540 -9.88 -24.83 9.84
CA LEU A 540 -9.00 -23.68 10.01
C LEU A 540 -9.60 -22.33 9.56
N VAL A 541 -10.86 -22.31 9.09
CA VAL A 541 -11.46 -21.09 8.52
C VAL A 541 -11.47 -19.93 9.50
N GLY A 542 -11.70 -20.17 10.78
CA GLY A 542 -11.63 -19.11 11.81
C GLY A 542 -10.25 -18.47 11.92
N THR A 543 -9.19 -19.26 11.79
CA THR A 543 -7.80 -18.77 11.76
C THR A 543 -7.56 -17.91 10.51
N TRP A 544 -7.96 -18.39 9.32
CA TRP A 544 -7.78 -17.67 8.07
C TRP A 544 -8.51 -16.32 8.04
N VAL A 545 -9.72 -16.28 8.61
CA VAL A 545 -10.50 -15.04 8.71
C VAL A 545 -9.83 -14.05 9.67
N ALA A 546 -9.27 -14.52 10.79
CA ALA A 546 -8.52 -13.67 11.70
C ALA A 546 -7.22 -13.15 11.05
N GLU A 547 -6.53 -13.98 10.26
CA GLU A 547 -5.36 -13.57 9.47
C GLU A 547 -5.73 -12.48 8.44
N LEU A 548 -6.84 -12.64 7.70
CA LEU A 548 -7.32 -11.64 6.74
C LEU A 548 -7.66 -10.33 7.44
N ALA A 549 -8.38 -10.36 8.57
CA ALA A 549 -8.72 -9.15 9.33
C ALA A 549 -7.46 -8.42 9.83
N SER A 550 -6.49 -9.17 10.33
CA SER A 550 -5.22 -8.60 10.78
C SER A 550 -4.44 -8.00 9.63
N PHE A 551 -4.27 -8.74 8.54
CA PHE A 551 -3.54 -8.29 7.34
C PHE A 551 -4.18 -7.05 6.73
N ALA A 552 -5.48 -7.08 6.45
CA ALA A 552 -6.22 -5.97 5.87
C ALA A 552 -6.19 -4.71 6.77
N GLY A 553 -6.23 -4.90 8.09
CA GLY A 553 -6.12 -3.81 9.06
C GLY A 553 -4.75 -3.13 9.02
N HIS A 554 -3.65 -3.89 8.91
CA HIS A 554 -2.30 -3.32 8.79
C HIS A 554 -2.11 -2.59 7.46
N ALA A 555 -2.60 -3.17 6.37
CA ALA A 555 -2.48 -2.64 5.04
C ALA A 555 -3.45 -1.48 4.73
N GLY A 556 -4.36 -1.14 5.63
CA GLY A 556 -5.39 -0.12 5.37
C GLY A 556 -6.41 -0.50 4.30
N MET A 557 -6.51 -1.79 3.96
CA MET A 557 -7.44 -2.34 2.97
C MET A 557 -8.83 -2.53 3.60
N ARG A 558 -9.53 -1.41 3.85
CA ARG A 558 -10.80 -1.40 4.61
C ARG A 558 -11.83 -2.38 4.07
N GLU A 559 -11.93 -2.51 2.76
CA GLU A 559 -12.89 -3.42 2.13
C GLU A 559 -12.65 -4.88 2.51
N PHE A 560 -11.40 -5.35 2.47
CA PHE A 560 -11.08 -6.71 2.92
C PHE A 560 -11.24 -6.88 4.43
N ALA A 561 -11.00 -5.84 5.22
CA ALA A 561 -11.28 -5.87 6.65
C ALA A 561 -12.78 -6.02 6.92
N VAL A 562 -13.64 -5.28 6.21
CA VAL A 562 -15.10 -5.42 6.30
C VAL A 562 -15.54 -6.84 5.92
N ARG A 563 -15.01 -7.38 4.80
CA ARG A 563 -15.31 -8.76 4.35
C ARG A 563 -14.87 -9.80 5.40
N ALA A 564 -13.71 -9.61 6.04
CA ALA A 564 -13.26 -10.48 7.11
C ALA A 564 -14.23 -10.48 8.30
N TYR A 565 -14.72 -9.31 8.73
CA TYR A 565 -15.74 -9.24 9.79
C TYR A 565 -17.09 -9.84 9.37
N LEU A 566 -17.48 -9.74 8.11
CA LEU A 566 -18.66 -10.44 7.60
C LEU A 566 -18.50 -11.96 7.67
N PHE A 567 -17.32 -12.51 7.36
CA PHE A 567 -17.02 -13.93 7.58
C PHE A 567 -17.06 -14.31 9.08
N GLN A 568 -16.55 -13.46 9.98
CA GLN A 568 -16.64 -13.70 11.44
C GLN A 568 -18.09 -13.76 11.90
N ARG A 569 -18.96 -12.85 11.40
CA ARG A 569 -20.41 -12.90 11.63
C ARG A 569 -21.01 -14.25 11.26
N ASP A 570 -20.67 -14.77 10.06
CA ASP A 570 -21.18 -16.03 9.54
C ASP A 570 -20.65 -17.25 10.34
N LEU A 571 -19.49 -17.09 10.97
CA LEU A 571 -18.93 -18.05 11.92
C LEU A 571 -19.52 -17.92 13.34
N GLY A 572 -20.43 -16.97 13.58
CA GLY A 572 -21.18 -16.82 14.82
C GLY A 572 -20.64 -15.79 15.80
N ASP A 573 -19.74 -14.91 15.39
CA ASP A 573 -19.29 -13.79 16.23
C ASP A 573 -20.40 -12.70 16.30
N PRO A 574 -20.99 -12.43 17.48
CA PRO A 574 -22.10 -11.50 17.64
C PRO A 574 -21.71 -10.04 17.40
N ASP A 575 -20.44 -9.66 17.60
CA ASP A 575 -19.96 -8.29 17.52
C ASP A 575 -19.43 -7.92 16.12
N ALA A 576 -19.22 -8.93 15.27
CA ALA A 576 -18.57 -8.76 13.97
C ALA A 576 -19.34 -7.85 13.00
N LEU A 577 -20.68 -7.90 13.00
CA LEU A 577 -21.50 -7.05 12.12
C LEU A 577 -21.38 -5.56 12.48
N GLU A 578 -21.31 -5.23 13.76
CA GLU A 578 -21.11 -3.84 14.22
C GLU A 578 -19.73 -3.34 13.82
N ALA A 579 -18.71 -4.17 13.99
CA ALA A 579 -17.34 -3.87 13.55
C ALA A 579 -17.27 -3.66 12.03
N ALA A 580 -17.92 -4.53 11.24
CA ALA A 580 -17.99 -4.39 9.79
C ALA A 580 -18.66 -3.07 9.37
N ARG A 581 -19.80 -2.71 9.97
CA ARG A 581 -20.50 -1.45 9.68
C ARG A 581 -19.67 -0.22 10.03
N ALA A 582 -18.96 -0.25 11.15
CA ALA A 582 -18.10 0.87 11.56
C ALA A 582 -16.96 1.15 10.55
N LEU A 583 -16.37 0.09 9.98
CA LEU A 583 -15.31 0.20 8.99
C LEU A 583 -15.83 0.54 7.59
N ALA A 584 -17.04 0.13 7.25
CA ALA A 584 -17.62 0.33 5.92
C ALA A 584 -18.06 1.78 5.63
N VAL A 585 -18.12 2.65 6.63
CA VAL A 585 -18.60 4.04 6.49
C VAL A 585 -17.88 4.82 5.39
N GLU A 586 -16.60 4.51 5.18
CA GLU A 586 -15.76 5.21 4.19
C GLU A 586 -15.48 4.36 2.93
N VAL A 587 -16.13 3.20 2.79
CA VAL A 587 -15.97 2.33 1.62
C VAL A 587 -17.07 2.61 0.59
N GLN A 588 -16.68 3.01 -0.60
CA GLN A 588 -17.58 3.36 -1.71
C GLN A 588 -17.91 2.13 -2.58
N ASN A 589 -18.37 1.04 -1.95
CA ASN A 589 -18.75 -0.18 -2.65
C ASN A 589 -20.23 -0.51 -2.37
N PRO A 590 -21.17 -0.23 -3.31
CA PRO A 590 -22.60 -0.50 -3.11
C PRO A 590 -22.89 -1.96 -2.79
N HIS A 591 -22.23 -2.89 -3.48
CA HIS A 591 -22.39 -4.32 -3.22
C HIS A 591 -21.99 -4.70 -1.80
N LEU A 592 -20.90 -4.14 -1.26
CA LEU A 592 -20.48 -4.39 0.11
C LEU A 592 -21.52 -3.89 1.12
N HIS A 593 -22.16 -2.73 0.85
CA HIS A 593 -23.25 -2.21 1.68
C HIS A 593 -24.49 -3.09 1.63
N GLU A 594 -24.83 -3.70 0.49
CA GLU A 594 -25.88 -4.69 0.36
C GLU A 594 -25.58 -5.94 1.23
N LEU A 595 -24.32 -6.39 1.25
CA LEU A 595 -23.90 -7.51 2.09
C LEU A 595 -23.99 -7.23 3.60
N LEU A 596 -23.81 -5.97 4.01
CA LEU A 596 -23.99 -5.55 5.41
C LEU A 596 -25.47 -5.60 5.86
N GLU A 597 -26.40 -5.40 4.93
CA GLU A 597 -27.84 -5.51 5.19
C GLU A 597 -28.35 -6.95 5.00
N ALA A 598 -27.64 -7.78 4.27
CA ALA A 598 -27.97 -9.18 4.08
C ALA A 598 -27.77 -9.97 5.38
N ARG A 599 -28.60 -11.01 5.59
CA ARG A 599 -28.46 -11.89 6.75
C ARG A 599 -27.28 -12.86 6.65
N GLU A 600 -26.81 -13.11 5.44
CA GLU A 600 -25.73 -14.06 5.13
C GLU A 600 -24.80 -13.41 4.09
N MET A 601 -23.50 -13.77 4.11
CA MET A 601 -22.56 -13.42 3.04
C MET A 601 -23.05 -14.02 1.71
N PRO A 602 -22.63 -13.43 0.57
CA PRO A 602 -22.87 -14.06 -0.70
C PRO A 602 -22.36 -15.48 -0.63
N ARG A 603 -23.25 -16.41 -0.95
CA ARG A 603 -22.85 -17.81 -1.06
C ARG A 603 -21.76 -17.88 -2.13
N LEU A 604 -20.92 -18.89 -2.03
CA LEU A 604 -19.90 -19.21 -3.03
C LEU A 604 -20.44 -19.12 -4.47
N GLU A 605 -21.72 -19.42 -4.66
CA GLU A 605 -22.48 -19.31 -5.90
C GLU A 605 -22.37 -17.92 -6.57
N GLN A 606 -22.28 -16.83 -5.78
CA GLN A 606 -22.10 -15.47 -6.32
C GLN A 606 -20.67 -15.19 -6.77
N LEU A 607 -19.67 -15.86 -6.19
CA LEU A 607 -18.29 -15.77 -6.64
C LEU A 607 -18.02 -16.61 -7.90
N ILE A 608 -18.77 -17.67 -8.11
CA ILE A 608 -18.53 -18.66 -9.18
C ILE A 608 -19.67 -18.80 -10.17
N GLY A 609 -20.77 -18.02 -10.03
CA GLY A 609 -21.86 -17.98 -11.02
C GLY A 609 -22.66 -19.26 -11.20
N VAL A 610 -22.61 -20.18 -10.24
CA VAL A 610 -23.41 -21.42 -10.28
C VAL A 610 -24.72 -21.16 -9.51
N ALA A 611 -25.83 -21.15 -10.24
CA ALA A 611 -27.17 -21.08 -9.67
C ALA A 611 -27.63 -22.47 -9.16
#